data_46631d96eb771db64177edf4d8db8e3d
#
_entry.id   46631d96eb771db64177edf4d8db8e3d
#
_cell.length_a   1.000
_cell.length_b   1.000
_cell.length_c   1.000
_cell.angle_alpha   90.00
_cell.angle_beta   90.00
_cell.angle_gamma   90.00
#
_symmetry.space_group_name_H-M   'P 1'
#
loop_
_entity.id
_entity.type
_entity.pdbx_description
1 polymer ?
#
loop_
_entity_poly.entity_id
_entity_poly.type
_entity_poly.pdbx_seq_one_letter_code
_entity_poly.pdbx_strand_id
1 'polypeptide(L)'
;MPSLPSLQTLSLAQQVAQMVVVRASGYLFDHQIQYPIWEPPAAKLQHWLQDWGVGGVILLGGSAAEVGLRVQQLQAWATVPLLVSADIEEGVGQRFAGATWFPPPMALST
;
A
#
# COMPACT_ATOMS: atom_id res chain seq x y z
N MET A 1 0.68 -9.36 -14.68
CA MET A 1 1.22 -8.06 -14.24
C MET A 1 1.61 -7.25 -15.46
N PRO A 2 1.22 -5.99 -15.56
CA PRO A 2 1.65 -5.16 -16.68
C PRO A 2 3.17 -4.95 -16.65
N SER A 3 3.77 -4.81 -17.83
CA SER A 3 5.17 -4.45 -17.93
C SER A 3 5.39 -2.97 -17.59
N LEU A 4 6.61 -2.60 -17.22
CA LEU A 4 6.96 -1.21 -17.00
C LEU A 4 6.91 -0.44 -18.32
N PRO A 5 6.20 0.69 -18.39
CA PRO A 5 6.21 1.53 -19.56
C PRO A 5 7.54 2.27 -19.71
N SER A 6 7.83 2.70 -20.93
CA SER A 6 8.93 3.65 -21.15
C SER A 6 8.57 5.00 -20.52
N LEU A 7 9.54 5.66 -19.89
CA LEU A 7 9.36 6.97 -19.28
C LEU A 7 8.78 7.99 -20.27
N GLN A 8 9.22 7.92 -21.52
CA GLN A 8 8.76 8.84 -22.57
C GLN A 8 7.28 8.69 -22.94
N THR A 9 6.66 7.54 -22.63
CA THR A 9 5.24 7.31 -22.89
C THR A 9 4.31 7.89 -21.84
N LEU A 10 4.88 8.35 -20.72
CA LEU A 10 4.13 8.94 -19.61
C LEU A 10 4.09 10.47 -19.79
N SER A 11 2.94 11.08 -19.49
CA SER A 11 2.84 12.54 -19.38
C SER A 11 3.66 13.03 -18.18
N LEU A 12 3.94 14.35 -18.12
CA LEU A 12 4.62 14.94 -16.97
C LEU A 12 3.85 14.67 -15.68
N ALA A 13 2.52 14.82 -15.70
CA ALA A 13 1.68 14.54 -14.54
C ALA A 13 1.80 13.08 -14.07
N GLN A 14 1.84 12.14 -15.03
CA GLN A 14 2.03 10.71 -14.72
C GLN A 14 3.42 10.43 -14.17
N GLN A 15 4.46 11.07 -14.71
CA GLN A 15 5.82 10.94 -14.19
C GLN A 15 5.93 11.43 -12.75
N VAL A 16 5.32 12.58 -12.45
CA VAL A 16 5.29 13.12 -11.08
C VAL A 16 4.51 12.19 -10.15
N ALA A 17 3.36 11.69 -10.59
CA ALA A 17 2.54 10.77 -9.81
C ALA A 17 3.28 9.47 -9.45
N GLN A 18 4.16 8.98 -10.33
CA GLN A 18 4.98 7.80 -10.06
C GLN A 18 5.96 8.00 -8.89
N MET A 19 6.27 9.23 -8.52
CA MET A 19 7.13 9.57 -7.39
C MET A 19 6.35 9.70 -6.08
N VAL A 20 5.02 9.56 -6.11
CA VAL A 20 4.15 9.72 -4.94
C VAL A 20 3.81 8.36 -4.35
N VAL A 21 3.95 8.24 -3.04
CA VAL A 21 3.50 7.09 -2.24
C VAL A 21 2.37 7.56 -1.34
N VAL A 22 1.23 6.87 -1.40
CA VAL A 22 0.08 7.21 -0.57
C VAL A 22 -0.17 6.12 0.47
N ARG A 23 -0.72 6.52 1.62
CA ARG A 23 -1.10 5.56 2.64
C ARG A 23 -2.39 4.86 2.24
N ALA A 24 -2.45 3.55 2.45
CA ALA A 24 -3.62 2.73 2.18
C ALA A 24 -3.84 1.73 3.30
N SER A 25 -5.10 1.39 3.56
CA SER A 25 -5.43 0.31 4.47
C SER A 25 -5.08 -1.04 3.84
N GLY A 26 -4.50 -1.94 4.63
CA GLY A 26 -4.25 -3.33 4.25
C GLY A 26 -5.47 -4.23 4.42
N TYR A 27 -6.61 -3.70 4.88
CA TYR A 27 -7.88 -4.42 4.94
C TYR A 27 -8.64 -4.29 3.62
N LEU A 28 -9.54 -5.23 3.35
CA LEU A 28 -10.29 -5.29 2.08
C LEU A 28 -11.43 -4.29 1.99
N PHE A 29 -12.06 -3.93 3.11
CA PHE A 29 -13.30 -3.16 3.12
C PHE A 29 -13.17 -1.84 3.85
N ASP A 30 -13.91 -0.83 3.38
CA ASP A 30 -13.84 0.53 3.92
C ASP A 30 -14.22 0.63 5.40
N HIS A 31 -15.16 -0.20 5.87
CA HIS A 31 -15.56 -0.19 7.28
C HIS A 31 -14.45 -0.68 8.23
N GLN A 32 -13.40 -1.31 7.70
CA GLN A 32 -12.25 -1.77 8.46
C GLN A 32 -11.15 -0.71 8.59
N ILE A 33 -11.26 0.41 7.88
CA ILE A 33 -10.26 1.48 7.91
C ILE A 33 -10.13 2.00 9.34
N GLN A 34 -8.90 1.95 9.88
CA GLN A 34 -8.60 2.37 11.25
C GLN A 34 -8.30 3.86 11.36
N TYR A 35 -7.74 4.45 10.32
CA TYR A 35 -7.27 5.83 10.30
C TYR A 35 -7.82 6.58 9.09
N PRO A 36 -9.12 6.94 9.10
CA PRO A 36 -9.79 7.51 7.93
C PRO A 36 -9.23 8.88 7.48
N ILE A 37 -8.53 9.60 8.35
CA ILE A 37 -7.85 10.85 7.98
C ILE A 37 -6.71 10.57 6.99
N TRP A 38 -6.04 9.42 7.13
CA TRP A 38 -4.85 9.08 6.37
C TRP A 38 -5.09 8.02 5.30
N GLU A 39 -6.07 7.16 5.51
CA GLU A 39 -6.36 6.00 4.68
C GLU A 39 -7.65 6.25 3.90
N PRO A 40 -7.56 6.46 2.58
CA PRO A 40 -8.75 6.78 1.78
C PRO A 40 -9.65 5.54 1.60
N PRO A 41 -10.95 5.76 1.36
CA PRO A 41 -11.84 4.67 0.97
C PRO A 41 -11.46 4.11 -0.40
N ALA A 42 -11.90 2.88 -0.69
CA ALA A 42 -11.53 2.15 -1.89
C ALA A 42 -11.76 2.94 -3.19
N ALA A 43 -12.90 3.63 -3.31
CA ALA A 43 -13.23 4.41 -4.52
C ALA A 43 -12.22 5.52 -4.80
N LYS A 44 -11.80 6.24 -3.74
CA LYS A 44 -10.80 7.32 -3.86
C LYS A 44 -9.43 6.76 -4.17
N LEU A 45 -9.04 5.68 -3.50
CA LEU A 45 -7.76 5.02 -3.72
C LEU A 45 -7.66 4.46 -5.14
N GLN A 46 -8.72 3.85 -5.64
CA GLN A 46 -8.78 3.36 -7.01
C GLN A 46 -8.59 4.49 -8.02
N HIS A 47 -9.23 5.64 -7.80
CA HIS A 47 -9.06 6.81 -8.64
C HIS A 47 -7.60 7.28 -8.67
N TRP A 48 -6.94 7.36 -7.51
CA TRP A 48 -5.54 7.77 -7.44
C TRP A 48 -4.60 6.80 -8.17
N LEU A 49 -4.84 5.50 -8.04
CA LEU A 49 -3.99 4.49 -8.67
C LEU A 49 -4.26 4.34 -10.17
N GLN A 50 -5.54 4.36 -10.56
CA GLN A 50 -5.96 4.09 -11.92
C GLN A 50 -5.87 5.33 -12.82
N ASP A 51 -6.37 6.47 -12.33
CA ASP A 51 -6.50 7.69 -13.15
C ASP A 51 -5.29 8.61 -13.00
N TRP A 52 -4.80 8.82 -11.78
CA TRP A 52 -3.62 9.67 -11.56
C TRP A 52 -2.31 8.92 -11.75
N GLY A 53 -2.29 7.61 -11.55
CA GLY A 53 -1.08 6.81 -11.70
C GLY A 53 -0.09 6.97 -10.58
N VAL A 54 -0.55 7.08 -9.33
CA VAL A 54 0.31 7.10 -8.13
C VAL A 54 1.22 5.87 -8.12
N GLY A 55 2.51 6.07 -7.83
CA GLY A 55 3.55 5.05 -8.01
C GLY A 55 3.67 4.03 -6.90
N GLY A 56 3.19 4.34 -5.69
CA GLY A 56 3.31 3.43 -4.56
C GLY A 56 2.28 3.63 -3.47
N VAL A 57 2.17 2.61 -2.62
CA VAL A 57 1.37 2.66 -1.39
C VAL A 57 2.22 2.22 -0.20
N ILE A 58 1.90 2.77 0.97
CA ILE A 58 2.40 2.28 2.25
C ILE A 58 1.25 1.74 3.08
N LEU A 59 1.39 0.50 3.55
CA LEU A 59 0.41 -0.19 4.37
C LEU A 59 0.88 -0.16 5.83
N LEU A 60 0.15 0.53 6.68
CA LEU A 60 0.47 0.64 8.12
C LEU A 60 -0.51 -0.12 9.00
N GLY A 61 -1.40 -0.90 8.42
CA GLY A 61 -2.35 -1.74 9.11
C GLY A 61 -3.05 -2.68 8.15
N GLY A 62 -3.60 -3.76 8.68
CA GLY A 62 -4.28 -4.78 7.91
C GLY A 62 -4.32 -6.10 8.67
N SER A 63 -4.66 -7.17 7.98
CA SER A 63 -4.58 -8.52 8.53
C SER A 63 -3.77 -9.44 7.62
N ALA A 64 -3.11 -10.42 8.22
CA ALA A 64 -2.35 -11.43 7.48
C ALA A 64 -3.26 -12.21 6.52
N ALA A 65 -4.53 -12.41 6.89
CA ALA A 65 -5.48 -13.13 6.05
C ALA A 65 -5.92 -12.34 4.81
N GLU A 66 -5.92 -11.01 4.86
CA GLU A 66 -6.48 -10.16 3.81
C GLU A 66 -5.42 -9.47 2.96
N VAL A 67 -4.22 -9.23 3.52
CA VAL A 67 -3.23 -8.36 2.89
C VAL A 67 -2.82 -8.83 1.49
N GLY A 68 -2.73 -10.14 1.26
CA GLY A 68 -2.40 -10.69 -0.05
C GLY A 68 -3.44 -10.34 -1.11
N LEU A 69 -4.72 -10.52 -0.79
CA LEU A 69 -5.83 -10.15 -1.67
C LEU A 69 -5.90 -8.64 -1.87
N ARG A 70 -5.64 -7.88 -0.82
CA ARG A 70 -5.62 -6.41 -0.91
C ARG A 70 -4.52 -5.93 -1.85
N VAL A 71 -3.32 -6.48 -1.73
CA VAL A 71 -2.21 -6.14 -2.63
C VAL A 71 -2.54 -6.50 -4.08
N GLN A 72 -3.14 -7.66 -4.32
CA GLN A 72 -3.60 -8.02 -5.68
C GLN A 72 -4.61 -7.01 -6.21
N GLN A 73 -5.56 -6.57 -5.40
CA GLN A 73 -6.55 -5.57 -5.78
C GLN A 73 -5.89 -4.23 -6.14
N LEU A 74 -4.95 -3.77 -5.31
CA LEU A 74 -4.23 -2.52 -5.56
C LEU A 74 -3.41 -2.60 -6.85
N GLN A 75 -2.73 -3.71 -7.09
CA GLN A 75 -1.98 -3.92 -8.34
C GLN A 75 -2.90 -3.96 -9.56
N ALA A 76 -4.10 -4.54 -9.43
CA ALA A 76 -5.08 -4.57 -10.52
C ALA A 76 -5.61 -3.17 -10.87
N TRP A 77 -5.72 -2.27 -9.90
CA TRP A 77 -6.12 -0.89 -10.13
C TRP A 77 -4.99 -0.04 -10.74
N ALA A 78 -3.74 -0.37 -10.44
CA ALA A 78 -2.60 0.40 -10.91
C ALA A 78 -2.35 0.18 -12.41
N THR A 79 -2.07 1.27 -13.14
CA THR A 79 -1.72 1.21 -14.57
C THR A 79 -0.26 0.88 -14.79
N VAL A 80 0.59 1.21 -13.82
CA VAL A 80 2.01 0.85 -13.76
C VAL A 80 2.20 -0.03 -12.54
N PRO A 81 3.03 -1.08 -12.58
CA PRO A 81 3.29 -1.90 -11.41
C PRO A 81 3.57 -1.06 -10.17
N LEU A 82 2.80 -1.31 -9.11
CA LEU A 82 2.76 -0.48 -7.91
C LEU A 82 3.87 -0.90 -6.94
N LEU A 83 4.60 0.08 -6.41
CA LEU A 83 5.49 -0.16 -5.27
C LEU A 83 4.63 -0.32 -4.00
N VAL A 84 4.81 -1.42 -3.28
CA VAL A 84 4.12 -1.66 -2.01
C VAL A 84 5.13 -1.69 -0.89
N SER A 85 4.90 -0.92 0.14
CA SER A 85 5.80 -0.80 1.29
C SER A 85 5.06 -0.86 2.62
N ALA A 86 5.80 -1.11 3.70
CA ALA A 86 5.30 -1.09 5.06
C ALA A 86 6.47 -0.84 6.02
N ASP A 87 6.20 -0.12 7.10
CA ASP A 87 7.17 0.06 8.18
C ASP A 87 7.04 -1.09 9.17
N ILE A 88 7.97 -2.02 9.14
CA ILE A 88 7.97 -3.20 10.00
C ILE A 88 9.29 -3.27 10.76
N GLU A 89 9.23 -3.06 12.07
CA GLU A 89 10.40 -3.09 12.95
C GLU A 89 10.31 -4.21 14.01
N GLU A 90 9.10 -4.74 14.23
CA GLU A 90 8.80 -5.73 15.28
C GLU A 90 8.21 -7.01 14.70
N GLY A 91 8.55 -7.35 13.45
CA GLY A 91 7.93 -8.44 12.71
C GLY A 91 6.63 -8.04 12.03
N VAL A 92 6.15 -8.89 11.14
CA VAL A 92 4.97 -8.61 10.31
C VAL A 92 3.72 -8.33 11.15
N GLY A 93 3.59 -8.98 12.31
CA GLY A 93 2.46 -8.79 13.23
C GLY A 93 2.36 -7.39 13.83
N GLN A 94 3.40 -6.57 13.76
CA GLN A 94 3.33 -5.17 14.16
C GLN A 94 2.27 -4.42 13.35
N ARG A 95 2.14 -4.73 12.06
CA ARG A 95 1.22 -4.04 11.14
C ARG A 95 0.03 -4.89 10.71
N PHE A 96 0.20 -6.21 10.67
CA PHE A 96 -0.80 -7.12 10.12
C PHE A 96 -1.27 -8.12 11.18
N ALA A 97 -2.51 -7.95 11.65
CA ALA A 97 -3.12 -8.81 12.65
C ALA A 97 -3.09 -10.27 12.19
N GLY A 98 -2.72 -11.17 13.11
CA GLY A 98 -2.62 -12.60 12.83
C GLY A 98 -1.23 -13.08 12.41
N ALA A 99 -0.31 -12.18 12.11
CA ALA A 99 1.08 -12.52 11.85
C ALA A 99 1.93 -12.43 13.13
N THR A 100 3.14 -12.96 13.08
CA THR A 100 4.05 -12.95 14.23
C THR A 100 4.52 -11.54 14.57
N TRP A 101 4.40 -11.20 15.86
CA TRP A 101 4.83 -9.91 16.41
C TRP A 101 5.93 -10.15 17.43
N PHE A 102 7.07 -9.53 17.20
CA PHE A 102 8.24 -9.60 18.08
C PHE A 102 8.32 -8.38 19.01
N PRO A 103 9.08 -8.47 20.12
CA PRO A 103 9.36 -7.28 20.94
C PRO A 103 10.10 -6.20 20.15
N PRO A 104 10.02 -4.91 20.59
CA PRO A 104 10.79 -3.85 19.96
C PRO A 104 12.29 -4.16 19.93
N PRO A 105 13.04 -3.67 18.93
CA PRO A 105 14.47 -3.94 18.81
C PRO A 105 15.28 -3.60 20.07
N MET A 106 14.91 -2.53 20.76
CA MET A 106 15.58 -2.16 22.03
C MET A 106 15.43 -3.24 23.10
N ALA A 107 14.27 -3.92 23.18
CA ALA A 107 14.07 -5.02 24.11
C ALA A 107 14.88 -6.26 23.75
N LEU A 108 15.15 -6.47 22.46
CA LEU A 108 15.95 -7.60 21.97
C LEU A 108 17.44 -7.38 22.17
N SER A 109 17.90 -6.14 22.33
CA SER A 109 19.33 -5.81 22.50
C SER A 109 19.83 -6.00 23.93
N THR A 110 18.96 -6.25 24.88
CA THR A 110 19.29 -6.53 26.28
C THR A 110 19.36 -8.02 26.53
#